data_5c8683cb420487f7a02fa1c1ffcc3df2
#
_entry.id   5c8683cb420487f7a02fa1c1ffcc3df2
#
_cell.length_a   1.000
_cell.length_b   1.000
_cell.length_c   1.000
_cell.angle_alpha   90.00
_cell.angle_beta   90.00
_cell.angle_gamma   90.00
#
_symmetry.space_group_name_H-M   'P 1'
#
loop_
_entity.id
_entity.type
_entity.pdbx_description
1 polymer ?
#
loop_
_entity_poly.entity_id
_entity_poly.type
_entity_poly.pdbx_seq_one_letter_code
_entity_poly.pdbx_strand_id
1 'polypeptide(L)'
;MSGSITGWIPVITVIIALAAFYVPLGNYMATTFTAKKHNSFERGFYRLIGVNPDGQQKWTRYCASLLAFSAISVVFVYLLQRVQQWLPLNHGKEPVHWDQAWNTAVSFTTNTNWQSYSGEEAMTILTQMAGLAVQNFVSAAVGITVAIALIRGLANRMGNGQIGNFWVDLTRAVFRILLPMAIIGAILLISQGAIQNFHAPTTVETITGGQQTIPGGAVASQEVIKELGTNGGGYFNANSAHPFENPNAWTNMLEIFLILVIPVSLTRTFGKMVGDTRQGWAVLAAMAVLYFSSLAVVMSSETSLAAFQGGGMEGKEYRLGVLPSSFFAVTTTMTSTGAVDSFHSSYHPLAGGMLILDMMLGEISPGGVGTGLYGMLMIALLSVFVAGLMVGRTPEYLGKRIGVSEITKVSLYILVMPTSVSYTHLRAHETRGNL
;
A
#
# COMPACT_ATOMS: atom_id res chain seq x y z
N MET A 1 -23.68 18.48 -18.03
CA MET A 1 -24.43 18.79 -16.80
C MET A 1 -23.44 19.02 -15.69
N SER A 2 -23.56 20.14 -15.00
CA SER A 2 -22.69 20.58 -13.91
C SER A 2 -22.25 19.40 -13.04
N GLY A 3 -20.95 19.31 -12.77
CA GLY A 3 -20.45 18.44 -11.73
C GLY A 3 -21.25 18.73 -10.48
N SER A 4 -22.27 17.92 -10.24
CA SER A 4 -23.23 18.19 -9.18
C SER A 4 -22.44 18.18 -7.86
N ILE A 5 -22.76 19.11 -6.97
CA ILE A 5 -22.24 19.17 -5.59
C ILE A 5 -22.19 17.79 -4.95
N THR A 6 -23.13 16.91 -5.30
CA THR A 6 -23.21 15.53 -4.87
C THR A 6 -21.97 14.68 -5.23
N GLY A 7 -21.30 14.93 -6.36
CA GLY A 7 -20.09 14.20 -6.76
C GLY A 7 -18.84 14.53 -5.92
N TRP A 8 -18.84 15.70 -5.24
CA TRP A 8 -17.74 16.11 -4.36
C TRP A 8 -17.91 15.64 -2.91
N ILE A 9 -19.11 15.17 -2.53
CA ILE A 9 -19.38 14.69 -1.17
C ILE A 9 -18.40 13.58 -0.76
N PRO A 10 -18.11 12.54 -1.56
CA PRO A 10 -17.13 11.51 -1.21
C PRO A 10 -15.75 12.09 -0.91
N VAL A 11 -15.26 12.99 -1.77
CA VAL A 11 -13.94 13.63 -1.62
C VAL A 11 -13.87 14.41 -0.30
N ILE A 12 -14.85 15.28 -0.06
CA ILE A 12 -14.91 16.10 1.15
C ILE A 12 -15.01 15.22 2.41
N THR A 13 -15.85 14.17 2.36
CA THR A 13 -16.04 13.25 3.50
C THR A 13 -14.73 12.55 3.86
N VAL A 14 -14.01 12.02 2.86
CA VAL A 14 -12.72 11.35 3.10
C VAL A 14 -11.67 12.34 3.63
N ILE A 15 -11.60 13.56 3.09
CA ILE A 15 -10.67 14.59 3.58
C ILE A 15 -10.95 14.94 5.03
N ILE A 16 -12.23 15.13 5.41
CA ILE A 16 -12.61 15.40 6.80
C ILE A 16 -12.24 14.23 7.71
N ALA A 17 -12.51 13.00 7.28
CA ALA A 17 -12.13 11.81 8.02
C ALA A 17 -10.62 11.72 8.22
N LEU A 18 -9.82 11.92 7.15
CA LEU A 18 -8.36 11.96 7.25
C LEU A 18 -7.85 13.04 8.20
N ALA A 19 -8.43 14.25 8.14
CA ALA A 19 -8.07 15.35 9.05
C ALA A 19 -8.38 14.98 10.51
N ALA A 20 -9.51 14.33 10.77
CA ALA A 20 -9.89 13.87 12.11
C ALA A 20 -8.93 12.78 12.65
N PHE A 21 -8.48 11.86 11.80
CA PHE A 21 -7.58 10.78 12.20
C PHE A 21 -6.10 11.15 12.21
N TYR A 22 -5.67 12.15 11.46
CA TYR A 22 -4.26 12.55 11.29
C TYR A 22 -3.49 12.70 12.60
N VAL A 23 -4.00 13.53 13.51
CA VAL A 23 -3.33 13.80 14.78
C VAL A 23 -3.46 12.64 15.77
N PRO A 24 -4.66 12.07 16.02
CA PRO A 24 -4.82 10.95 16.93
C PRO A 24 -4.01 9.71 16.51
N LEU A 25 -4.15 9.29 15.28
CA LEU A 25 -3.48 8.07 14.77
C LEU A 25 -1.96 8.28 14.71
N GLY A 26 -1.48 9.41 14.19
CA GLY A 26 -0.05 9.68 14.11
C GLY A 26 0.62 9.77 15.49
N ASN A 27 -0.05 10.36 16.48
CA ASN A 27 0.44 10.37 17.86
C ASN A 27 0.41 8.95 18.48
N TYR A 28 -0.63 8.16 18.21
CA TYR A 28 -0.74 6.79 18.68
C TYR A 28 0.38 5.91 18.10
N MET A 29 0.65 6.01 16.79
CA MET A 29 1.76 5.29 16.15
C MET A 29 3.11 5.71 16.77
N ALA A 30 3.38 7.00 16.94
CA ALA A 30 4.60 7.46 17.58
C ALA A 30 4.76 6.88 18.99
N THR A 31 3.69 6.89 19.79
CA THR A 31 3.69 6.32 21.15
C THR A 31 3.91 4.82 21.13
N THR A 32 3.32 4.10 20.17
CA THR A 32 3.45 2.66 20.00
C THR A 32 4.92 2.26 19.76
N PHE A 33 5.61 2.96 18.87
CA PHE A 33 7.00 2.65 18.53
C PHE A 33 8.03 3.16 19.53
N THR A 34 7.66 4.10 20.38
CA THR A 34 8.54 4.62 21.47
C THR A 34 8.26 3.98 22.83
N ALA A 35 7.20 3.17 22.95
CA ALA A 35 6.81 2.53 24.20
C ALA A 35 7.90 1.56 24.70
N LYS A 36 8.26 1.66 25.99
CA LYS A 36 9.18 0.73 26.65
C LYS A 36 8.48 -0.55 27.14
N LYS A 37 7.16 -0.48 27.37
CA LYS A 37 6.38 -1.60 27.91
C LYS A 37 5.88 -2.51 26.76
N HIS A 38 5.97 -3.81 26.99
CA HIS A 38 5.42 -4.86 26.13
C HIS A 38 4.19 -5.47 26.78
N ASN A 39 3.14 -5.74 26.00
CA ASN A 39 1.94 -6.42 26.44
C ASN A 39 2.24 -7.90 26.72
N SER A 40 1.39 -8.55 27.51
CA SER A 40 1.55 -9.98 27.84
C SER A 40 1.54 -10.88 26.59
N PHE A 41 0.65 -10.56 25.64
CA PHE A 41 0.59 -11.23 24.33
C PHE A 41 1.89 -11.08 23.55
N GLU A 42 2.41 -9.86 23.42
CA GLU A 42 3.67 -9.58 22.72
C GLU A 42 4.84 -10.33 23.35
N ARG A 43 4.91 -10.37 24.69
CA ARG A 43 5.96 -11.15 25.40
C ARG A 43 5.87 -12.64 25.11
N GLY A 44 4.65 -13.19 25.03
CA GLY A 44 4.42 -14.57 24.62
C GLY A 44 4.92 -14.83 23.20
N PHE A 45 4.60 -13.94 22.27
CA PHE A 45 5.04 -14.01 20.88
C PHE A 45 6.56 -13.90 20.74
N TYR A 46 7.21 -12.91 21.41
CA TYR A 46 8.67 -12.78 21.40
C TYR A 46 9.38 -14.04 21.96
N ARG A 47 8.79 -14.66 22.97
CA ARG A 47 9.30 -15.90 23.53
C ARG A 47 9.21 -17.06 22.55
N LEU A 48 8.08 -17.14 21.81
CA LEU A 48 7.87 -18.15 20.78
C LEU A 48 8.90 -18.05 19.64
N ILE A 49 9.23 -16.83 19.21
CA ILE A 49 10.20 -16.60 18.11
C ILE A 49 11.64 -16.41 18.61
N GLY A 50 11.91 -16.60 19.90
CA GLY A 50 13.26 -16.53 20.49
C GLY A 50 13.89 -15.12 20.45
N VAL A 51 13.08 -14.06 20.47
CA VAL A 51 13.55 -12.67 20.38
C VAL A 51 13.63 -12.03 21.75
N ASN A 52 14.77 -11.39 22.06
CA ASN A 52 14.87 -10.50 23.23
C ASN A 52 14.29 -9.11 22.85
N PRO A 53 13.13 -8.71 23.40
CA PRO A 53 12.48 -7.46 23.03
C PRO A 53 13.23 -6.20 23.50
N ASP A 54 14.05 -6.30 24.53
CA ASP A 54 14.83 -5.17 25.06
C ASP A 54 16.15 -4.96 24.33
N GLY A 55 16.53 -5.92 23.45
CA GLY A 55 17.76 -5.86 22.67
C GLY A 55 17.68 -4.85 21.52
N GLN A 56 18.55 -3.85 21.54
CA GLN A 56 18.68 -2.88 20.45
C GLN A 56 19.54 -3.44 19.32
N GLN A 57 19.14 -3.20 18.08
CA GLN A 57 19.85 -3.64 16.88
C GLN A 57 20.54 -2.44 16.18
N LYS A 58 21.75 -2.70 15.67
CA LYS A 58 22.39 -1.82 14.68
C LYS A 58 21.73 -2.05 13.32
N TRP A 59 21.91 -1.11 12.41
CA TRP A 59 21.28 -1.17 11.08
C TRP A 59 21.56 -2.49 10.33
N THR A 60 22.76 -3.04 10.44
CA THR A 60 23.14 -4.30 9.78
C THR A 60 22.31 -5.49 10.28
N ARG A 61 22.14 -5.61 11.61
CA ARG A 61 21.33 -6.68 12.20
C ARG A 61 19.84 -6.47 11.93
N TYR A 62 19.38 -5.23 11.93
CA TYR A 62 17.99 -4.90 11.58
C TYR A 62 17.69 -5.29 10.12
N CYS A 63 18.56 -4.91 9.19
CA CYS A 63 18.47 -5.26 7.77
C CYS A 63 18.53 -6.79 7.57
N ALA A 64 19.46 -7.49 8.23
CA ALA A 64 19.55 -8.94 8.15
C ALA A 64 18.29 -9.64 8.68
N SER A 65 17.67 -9.12 9.75
CA SER A 65 16.39 -9.64 10.27
C SER A 65 15.25 -9.44 9.27
N LEU A 66 15.19 -8.27 8.62
CA LEU A 66 14.21 -7.97 7.59
C LEU A 66 14.37 -8.90 6.37
N LEU A 67 15.59 -9.04 5.86
CA LEU A 67 15.87 -9.91 4.71
C LEU A 67 15.58 -11.39 5.01
N ALA A 68 15.92 -11.86 6.21
CA ALA A 68 15.60 -13.22 6.63
C ALA A 68 14.08 -13.45 6.73
N PHE A 69 13.34 -12.49 7.29
CA PHE A 69 11.88 -12.53 7.33
C PHE A 69 11.29 -12.59 5.93
N SER A 70 11.73 -11.72 5.02
CA SER A 70 11.26 -11.69 3.63
C SER A 70 11.58 -12.99 2.90
N ALA A 71 12.78 -13.53 3.05
CA ALA A 71 13.16 -14.80 2.42
C ALA A 71 12.27 -15.97 2.90
N ILE A 72 12.01 -16.04 4.21
CA ILE A 72 11.10 -17.07 4.79
C ILE A 72 9.69 -16.88 4.25
N SER A 73 9.22 -15.65 4.13
CA SER A 73 7.89 -15.33 3.58
C SER A 73 7.76 -15.76 2.12
N VAL A 74 8.76 -15.47 1.27
CA VAL A 74 8.76 -15.93 -0.13
C VAL A 74 8.66 -17.46 -0.21
N VAL A 75 9.50 -18.18 0.55
CA VAL A 75 9.48 -19.64 0.56
C VAL A 75 8.14 -20.17 1.06
N PHE A 76 7.57 -19.58 2.11
CA PHE A 76 6.27 -20.00 2.66
C PHE A 76 5.15 -19.84 1.63
N VAL A 77 5.03 -18.66 1.01
CA VAL A 77 3.97 -18.38 0.02
C VAL A 77 4.16 -19.24 -1.22
N TYR A 78 5.40 -19.42 -1.68
CA TYR A 78 5.70 -20.32 -2.79
C TYR A 78 5.24 -21.74 -2.52
N LEU A 79 5.65 -22.31 -1.38
CA LEU A 79 5.28 -23.68 -1.02
C LEU A 79 3.76 -23.82 -0.85
N LEU A 80 3.10 -22.86 -0.21
CA LEU A 80 1.65 -22.90 -0.02
C LEU A 80 0.89 -23.03 -1.35
N GLN A 81 1.28 -22.26 -2.36
CA GLN A 81 0.71 -22.32 -3.70
C GLN A 81 0.99 -23.65 -4.41
N ARG A 82 2.18 -24.23 -4.20
CA ARG A 82 2.59 -25.51 -4.82
C ARG A 82 1.88 -26.71 -4.22
N VAL A 83 1.43 -26.61 -2.96
CA VAL A 83 0.76 -27.71 -2.27
C VAL A 83 -0.73 -27.49 -2.06
N GLN A 84 -1.30 -26.41 -2.60
CA GLN A 84 -2.68 -25.98 -2.31
C GLN A 84 -3.73 -27.05 -2.64
N GLN A 85 -3.51 -27.94 -3.61
CA GLN A 85 -4.43 -29.00 -4.00
C GLN A 85 -4.67 -30.04 -2.87
N TRP A 86 -3.72 -30.18 -1.95
CA TRP A 86 -3.80 -31.13 -0.84
C TRP A 86 -4.27 -30.49 0.46
N LEU A 87 -4.47 -29.17 0.47
CA LEU A 87 -4.85 -28.43 1.64
C LEU A 87 -6.39 -28.29 1.77
N PRO A 88 -6.93 -28.06 2.95
CA PRO A 88 -8.35 -27.79 3.15
C PRO A 88 -8.82 -26.60 2.30
N LEU A 89 -10.12 -26.54 2.01
CA LEU A 89 -10.77 -25.46 1.26
C LEU A 89 -10.21 -25.31 -0.19
N ASN A 90 -9.75 -26.40 -0.79
CA ASN A 90 -9.16 -26.38 -2.12
C ASN A 90 -10.21 -26.31 -3.24
N HIS A 91 -11.43 -26.81 -3.00
CA HIS A 91 -12.53 -26.82 -3.96
C HIS A 91 -12.14 -27.29 -5.38
N GLY A 92 -11.24 -28.29 -5.46
CA GLY A 92 -10.81 -28.88 -6.72
C GLY A 92 -9.77 -28.08 -7.52
N LYS A 93 -9.17 -27.05 -6.91
CA LYS A 93 -8.12 -26.24 -7.56
C LYS A 93 -6.77 -26.98 -7.61
N GLU A 94 -6.11 -26.84 -8.76
CA GLU A 94 -4.79 -27.41 -9.02
C GLU A 94 -3.65 -26.60 -8.37
N PRO A 95 -2.41 -27.16 -8.29
CA PRO A 95 -1.24 -26.39 -7.87
C PRO A 95 -0.93 -25.27 -8.86
N VAL A 96 -0.61 -24.10 -8.37
CA VAL A 96 -0.14 -23.02 -9.23
C VAL A 96 1.19 -23.40 -9.89
N HIS A 97 1.36 -23.11 -11.17
CA HIS A 97 2.60 -23.42 -11.89
C HIS A 97 3.81 -22.79 -11.20
N TRP A 98 4.96 -23.44 -11.29
CA TRP A 98 6.14 -23.08 -10.46
C TRP A 98 6.65 -21.64 -10.65
N ASP A 99 6.67 -21.15 -11.88
CA ASP A 99 7.11 -19.80 -12.24
C ASP A 99 6.12 -18.72 -11.77
N GLN A 100 4.81 -18.97 -11.95
CA GLN A 100 3.75 -18.12 -11.46
C GLN A 100 3.72 -18.09 -9.92
N ALA A 101 3.89 -19.26 -9.27
CA ALA A 101 3.96 -19.35 -7.82
C ALA A 101 5.17 -18.58 -7.27
N TRP A 102 6.32 -18.63 -7.95
CA TRP A 102 7.51 -17.85 -7.58
C TRP A 102 7.29 -16.36 -7.76
N ASN A 103 6.78 -15.94 -8.92
CA ASN A 103 6.47 -14.54 -9.19
C ASN A 103 5.50 -13.98 -8.14
N THR A 104 4.40 -14.69 -7.87
CA THR A 104 3.41 -14.31 -6.85
C THR A 104 4.03 -14.21 -5.46
N ALA A 105 4.85 -15.18 -5.05
CA ALA A 105 5.48 -15.19 -3.74
C ALA A 105 6.40 -13.98 -3.54
N VAL A 106 7.22 -13.65 -4.53
CA VAL A 106 8.09 -12.47 -4.48
C VAL A 106 7.24 -11.20 -4.49
N SER A 107 6.26 -11.11 -5.39
CA SER A 107 5.39 -9.95 -5.54
C SER A 107 4.64 -9.61 -4.24
N PHE A 108 4.02 -10.58 -3.60
CA PHE A 108 3.27 -10.35 -2.34
C PHE A 108 4.20 -10.07 -1.14
N THR A 109 5.37 -10.68 -1.09
CA THR A 109 6.33 -10.41 -0.02
C THR A 109 6.94 -9.02 -0.10
N THR A 110 7.11 -8.48 -1.30
CA THR A 110 7.67 -7.14 -1.53
C THR A 110 6.63 -6.02 -1.56
N ASN A 111 5.38 -6.30 -1.25
CA ASN A 111 4.25 -5.36 -1.29
C ASN A 111 3.88 -4.86 -2.70
N THR A 112 4.31 -5.57 -3.75
CA THR A 112 3.99 -5.21 -5.14
C THR A 112 2.61 -5.74 -5.55
N ASN A 113 2.30 -6.99 -5.17
CA ASN A 113 1.00 -7.68 -5.33
C ASN A 113 0.53 -7.86 -6.78
N TRP A 114 1.42 -7.89 -7.73
CA TRP A 114 1.08 -8.22 -9.12
C TRP A 114 0.58 -9.65 -9.25
N GLN A 115 -0.51 -9.80 -9.98
CA GLN A 115 -1.18 -11.07 -10.24
C GLN A 115 -1.33 -11.26 -11.76
N SER A 116 -0.75 -12.33 -12.29
CA SER A 116 -0.91 -12.75 -13.69
C SER A 116 -2.00 -13.83 -13.84
N TYR A 117 -2.95 -13.87 -12.91
CA TYR A 117 -4.03 -14.86 -12.81
C TYR A 117 -5.27 -14.23 -12.17
N SER A 118 -6.43 -14.83 -12.39
CA SER A 118 -7.65 -14.55 -11.64
C SER A 118 -7.59 -15.26 -10.29
N GLY A 119 -7.62 -14.51 -9.20
CA GLY A 119 -7.46 -15.07 -7.84
C GLY A 119 -8.54 -16.10 -7.49
N GLU A 120 -9.79 -15.80 -7.86
CA GLU A 120 -10.95 -16.67 -7.68
C GLU A 120 -10.87 -17.99 -8.46
N GLU A 121 -10.08 -18.03 -9.54
CA GLU A 121 -9.92 -19.23 -10.37
C GLU A 121 -8.68 -20.03 -9.99
N ALA A 122 -7.54 -19.36 -9.75
CA ALA A 122 -6.25 -20.00 -9.57
C ALA A 122 -5.93 -20.38 -8.13
N MET A 123 -6.46 -19.62 -7.14
CA MET A 123 -6.07 -19.76 -5.74
C MET A 123 -7.17 -20.43 -4.92
N THR A 124 -6.76 -21.30 -3.97
CA THR A 124 -7.68 -21.84 -2.97
C THR A 124 -8.03 -20.78 -1.93
N ILE A 125 -9.17 -20.93 -1.24
CA ILE A 125 -9.54 -20.01 -0.15
C ILE A 125 -8.44 -19.95 0.92
N LEU A 126 -7.84 -21.09 1.25
CA LEU A 126 -6.75 -21.13 2.24
C LEU A 126 -5.50 -20.42 1.73
N THR A 127 -5.13 -20.55 0.45
CA THR A 127 -3.99 -19.83 -0.14
C THR A 127 -4.23 -18.33 -0.14
N GLN A 128 -5.44 -17.88 -0.47
CA GLN A 128 -5.83 -16.46 -0.40
C GLN A 128 -5.67 -15.91 1.03
N MET A 129 -6.17 -16.63 2.05
CA MET A 129 -6.16 -16.17 3.43
C MET A 129 -4.80 -16.29 4.09
N ALA A 130 -4.24 -17.51 4.14
CA ALA A 130 -3.01 -17.80 4.90
C ALA A 130 -1.74 -17.39 4.15
N GLY A 131 -1.82 -17.33 2.83
CA GLY A 131 -0.72 -16.86 1.96
C GLY A 131 -0.84 -15.39 1.65
N LEU A 132 -1.74 -15.05 0.73
CA LEU A 132 -1.79 -13.73 0.10
C LEU A 132 -2.21 -12.63 1.06
N ALA A 133 -3.32 -12.78 1.78
CA ALA A 133 -3.79 -11.78 2.75
C ALA A 133 -2.81 -11.60 3.92
N VAL A 134 -2.15 -12.68 4.40
CA VAL A 134 -1.10 -12.57 5.42
C VAL A 134 0.09 -11.77 4.88
N GLN A 135 0.50 -11.98 3.62
CA GLN A 135 1.59 -11.19 3.05
C GLN A 135 1.22 -9.72 2.85
N ASN A 136 0.01 -9.43 2.39
CA ASN A 136 -0.49 -8.05 2.34
C ASN A 136 -0.35 -7.36 3.70
N PHE A 137 -0.63 -8.09 4.76
CA PHE A 137 -0.58 -7.57 6.12
C PHE A 137 0.86 -7.35 6.61
N VAL A 138 1.72 -8.36 6.47
CA VAL A 138 3.09 -8.29 7.01
C VAL A 138 4.03 -7.48 6.14
N SER A 139 3.82 -7.42 4.81
CA SER A 139 4.61 -6.56 3.92
C SER A 139 4.38 -5.07 4.21
N ALA A 140 3.13 -4.68 4.47
CA ALA A 140 2.81 -3.34 4.95
C ALA A 140 3.46 -3.04 6.31
N ALA A 141 3.43 -4.01 7.24
CA ALA A 141 4.11 -3.87 8.53
C ALA A 141 5.63 -3.69 8.36
N VAL A 142 6.26 -4.39 7.40
CA VAL A 142 7.69 -4.18 7.05
C VAL A 142 7.91 -2.75 6.57
N GLY A 143 7.07 -2.22 5.69
CA GLY A 143 7.15 -0.82 5.24
C GLY A 143 7.12 0.18 6.39
N ILE A 144 6.18 0.00 7.34
CA ILE A 144 6.12 0.82 8.56
C ILE A 144 7.42 0.70 9.37
N THR A 145 7.93 -0.52 9.57
CA THR A 145 9.14 -0.72 10.40
C THR A 145 10.37 -0.04 9.80
N VAL A 146 10.51 -0.08 8.47
CA VAL A 146 11.59 0.62 7.75
C VAL A 146 11.48 2.14 7.94
N ALA A 147 10.28 2.69 7.80
CA ALA A 147 10.04 4.12 8.04
C ALA A 147 10.40 4.52 9.48
N ILE A 148 9.99 3.74 10.48
CA ILE A 148 10.32 3.97 11.88
C ILE A 148 11.82 3.86 12.15
N ALA A 149 12.50 2.88 11.55
CA ALA A 149 13.95 2.74 11.65
C ALA A 149 14.69 3.96 11.09
N LEU A 150 14.24 4.47 9.93
CA LEU A 150 14.78 5.69 9.33
C LEU A 150 14.55 6.91 10.22
N ILE A 151 13.32 7.09 10.74
CA ILE A 151 13.01 8.19 11.65
C ILE A 151 13.92 8.16 12.88
N ARG A 152 14.13 6.97 13.49
CA ARG A 152 15.06 6.80 14.61
C ARG A 152 16.49 7.14 14.21
N GLY A 153 16.92 6.74 13.01
CA GLY A 153 18.22 7.11 12.46
C GLY A 153 18.39 8.62 12.34
N LEU A 154 17.38 9.33 11.86
CA LEU A 154 17.36 10.79 11.76
C LEU A 154 17.29 11.47 13.13
N ALA A 155 16.49 10.96 14.06
CA ALA A 155 16.32 11.52 15.39
C ALA A 155 17.51 11.24 16.34
N ASN A 156 18.29 10.19 16.11
CA ASN A 156 19.38 9.77 16.98
C ASN A 156 20.58 10.73 16.91
N ARG A 157 20.73 11.58 17.92
CA ARG A 157 21.85 12.53 18.06
C ARG A 157 23.11 11.94 18.69
N MET A 158 22.99 10.78 19.37
CA MET A 158 24.12 10.18 20.11
C MET A 158 25.08 9.34 19.26
N GLY A 159 24.75 9.07 17.99
CA GLY A 159 25.66 8.38 17.07
C GLY A 159 25.96 6.91 17.40
N ASN A 160 25.21 6.27 18.32
CA ASN A 160 25.45 4.88 18.75
C ASN A 160 25.02 3.82 17.69
N GLY A 161 24.43 4.25 16.57
CA GLY A 161 24.01 3.39 15.46
C GLY A 161 22.84 2.45 15.77
N GLN A 162 22.19 2.60 16.91
CA GLN A 162 21.02 1.78 17.30
C GLN A 162 19.75 2.38 16.70
N ILE A 163 18.96 1.55 16.02
CA ILE A 163 17.73 1.96 15.32
C ILE A 163 16.47 1.23 15.78
N GLY A 164 16.56 0.44 16.85
CA GLY A 164 15.46 -0.32 17.42
C GLY A 164 15.64 -1.83 17.27
N ASN A 165 14.52 -2.55 17.22
CA ASN A 165 14.48 -4.01 17.03
C ASN A 165 13.41 -4.35 16.00
N PHE A 166 13.80 -4.91 14.86
CA PHE A 166 12.91 -5.26 13.75
C PHE A 166 11.71 -6.10 14.18
N TRP A 167 11.94 -7.14 14.96
CA TRP A 167 10.87 -8.06 15.38
C TRP A 167 9.85 -7.40 16.30
N VAL A 168 10.32 -6.50 17.16
CA VAL A 168 9.44 -5.72 18.04
C VAL A 168 8.62 -4.72 17.23
N ASP A 169 9.25 -4.05 16.28
CA ASP A 169 8.58 -3.06 15.43
C ASP A 169 7.55 -3.75 14.54
N LEU A 170 7.89 -4.89 13.91
CA LEU A 170 6.99 -5.70 13.10
C LEU A 170 5.77 -6.16 13.91
N THR A 171 6.00 -6.73 15.10
CA THR A 171 4.93 -7.19 15.98
C THR A 171 3.99 -6.05 16.37
N ARG A 172 4.53 -4.88 16.69
CA ARG A 172 3.73 -3.70 17.05
C ARG A 172 2.96 -3.14 15.86
N ALA A 173 3.57 -3.08 14.68
CA ALA A 173 2.89 -2.66 13.46
C ALA A 173 1.67 -3.56 13.18
N VAL A 174 1.86 -4.88 13.25
CA VAL A 174 0.79 -5.86 13.04
C VAL A 174 -0.29 -5.75 14.13
N PHE A 175 0.05 -5.98 15.39
CA PHE A 175 -0.95 -6.21 16.43
C PHE A 175 -1.53 -4.93 17.06
N ARG A 176 -0.81 -3.81 17.03
CA ARG A 176 -1.30 -2.57 17.62
C ARG A 176 -1.88 -1.60 16.61
N ILE A 177 -1.48 -1.67 15.33
CA ILE A 177 -1.90 -0.70 14.32
C ILE A 177 -2.79 -1.37 13.27
N LEU A 178 -2.23 -2.29 12.49
CA LEU A 178 -2.92 -2.85 11.33
C LEU A 178 -4.12 -3.73 11.73
N LEU A 179 -3.94 -4.68 12.66
CA LEU A 179 -4.96 -5.66 13.01
C LEU A 179 -6.26 -5.02 13.59
N PRO A 180 -6.20 -4.07 14.54
CA PRO A 180 -7.41 -3.43 15.02
C PRO A 180 -8.17 -2.68 13.92
N MET A 181 -7.45 -1.99 13.04
CA MET A 181 -8.06 -1.26 11.93
C MET A 181 -8.65 -2.22 10.90
N ALA A 182 -7.95 -3.33 10.59
CA ALA A 182 -8.43 -4.35 9.67
C ALA A 182 -9.72 -5.03 10.18
N ILE A 183 -9.81 -5.34 11.46
CA ILE A 183 -11.03 -5.93 12.06
C ILE A 183 -12.21 -4.98 11.92
N ILE A 184 -12.03 -3.70 12.27
CA ILE A 184 -13.11 -2.70 12.17
C ILE A 184 -13.52 -2.51 10.71
N GLY A 185 -12.57 -2.36 9.81
CA GLY A 185 -12.84 -2.19 8.38
C GLY A 185 -13.57 -3.40 7.78
N ALA A 186 -13.15 -4.63 8.12
CA ALA A 186 -13.79 -5.86 7.65
C ALA A 186 -15.26 -5.96 8.13
N ILE A 187 -15.54 -5.62 9.39
CA ILE A 187 -16.90 -5.58 9.91
C ILE A 187 -17.75 -4.56 9.12
N LEU A 188 -17.18 -3.39 8.83
CA LEU A 188 -17.88 -2.37 8.04
C LEU A 188 -18.15 -2.84 6.61
N LEU A 189 -17.17 -3.45 5.90
CA LEU A 189 -17.40 -4.00 4.56
C LEU A 189 -18.44 -5.12 4.56
N ILE A 190 -18.36 -6.07 5.50
CA ILE A 190 -19.35 -7.16 5.64
C ILE A 190 -20.76 -6.60 5.87
N SER A 191 -20.90 -5.57 6.69
CA SER A 191 -22.19 -4.93 6.94
C SER A 191 -22.83 -4.31 5.69
N GLN A 192 -22.02 -4.01 4.68
CA GLN A 192 -22.43 -3.44 3.40
C GLN A 192 -22.59 -4.47 2.28
N GLY A 193 -22.34 -5.75 2.55
CA GLY A 193 -22.55 -6.85 1.62
C GLY A 193 -21.30 -7.45 0.98
N ALA A 194 -20.10 -7.03 1.38
CA ALA A 194 -18.88 -7.71 0.95
C ALA A 194 -18.85 -9.16 1.50
N ILE A 195 -18.40 -10.11 0.67
CA ILE A 195 -18.44 -11.53 1.02
C ILE A 195 -17.40 -11.85 2.10
N GLN A 196 -17.81 -12.65 3.09
CA GLN A 196 -16.92 -13.23 4.09
C GLN A 196 -17.42 -14.59 4.52
N ASN A 197 -16.99 -15.65 3.83
CA ASN A 197 -17.39 -17.01 4.12
C ASN A 197 -16.34 -18.03 3.66
N PHE A 198 -16.62 -19.33 3.82
CA PHE A 198 -15.77 -20.44 3.37
C PHE A 198 -16.52 -21.40 2.47
N HIS A 199 -17.61 -20.95 1.85
CA HIS A 199 -18.44 -21.79 1.01
C HIS A 199 -17.71 -22.11 -0.30
N ALA A 200 -17.98 -23.29 -0.85
CA ALA A 200 -17.57 -23.64 -2.19
C ALA A 200 -18.24 -22.68 -3.20
N PRO A 201 -17.61 -22.48 -4.37
CA PRO A 201 -18.26 -21.74 -5.44
C PRO A 201 -19.62 -22.35 -5.81
N THR A 202 -20.61 -21.50 -6.01
CA THR A 202 -21.98 -21.90 -6.35
C THR A 202 -22.27 -21.50 -7.79
N THR A 203 -22.60 -22.47 -8.66
CA THR A 203 -23.04 -22.19 -10.02
C THR A 203 -24.52 -21.94 -10.07
N VAL A 204 -24.91 -20.83 -10.65
CA VAL A 204 -26.31 -20.41 -10.84
C VAL A 204 -26.60 -20.20 -12.32
N GLU A 205 -27.86 -20.45 -12.73
CA GLU A 205 -28.32 -20.11 -14.08
C GLU A 205 -28.64 -18.62 -14.15
N THR A 206 -28.20 -17.97 -15.23
CA THR A 206 -28.50 -16.57 -15.50
C THR A 206 -29.83 -16.43 -16.22
N ILE A 207 -30.44 -15.24 -16.15
CA ILE A 207 -31.71 -14.91 -16.83
C ILE A 207 -31.63 -15.16 -18.36
N THR A 208 -30.43 -15.07 -18.93
CA THR A 208 -30.17 -15.31 -20.37
C THR A 208 -29.92 -16.78 -20.71
N GLY A 209 -30.05 -17.71 -19.75
CA GLY A 209 -29.82 -19.14 -19.95
C GLY A 209 -28.36 -19.61 -19.92
N GLY A 210 -27.44 -18.70 -19.55
CA GLY A 210 -26.03 -19.05 -19.29
C GLY A 210 -25.81 -19.49 -17.83
N GLN A 211 -24.61 -19.95 -17.53
CA GLN A 211 -24.17 -20.28 -16.17
C GLN A 211 -23.20 -19.23 -15.65
N GLN A 212 -23.34 -18.86 -14.37
CA GLN A 212 -22.42 -18.01 -13.64
C GLN A 212 -21.98 -18.71 -12.36
N THR A 213 -20.67 -18.76 -12.13
CA THR A 213 -20.12 -19.26 -10.88
C THR A 213 -19.90 -18.09 -9.92
N ILE A 214 -20.55 -18.16 -8.75
CA ILE A 214 -20.38 -17.19 -7.66
C ILE A 214 -19.38 -17.79 -6.67
N PRO A 215 -18.14 -17.26 -6.60
CA PRO A 215 -17.15 -17.76 -5.66
C PRO A 215 -17.49 -17.33 -4.24
N GLY A 216 -17.21 -18.20 -3.27
CA GLY A 216 -17.15 -17.84 -1.86
C GLY A 216 -15.73 -17.39 -1.47
N GLY A 217 -15.55 -17.00 -0.22
CA GLY A 217 -14.24 -16.74 0.35
C GLY A 217 -14.19 -15.65 1.41
N ALA A 218 -13.00 -15.45 1.96
CA ALA A 218 -12.71 -14.43 2.96
C ALA A 218 -12.36 -13.08 2.29
N VAL A 219 -13.29 -12.57 1.48
CA VAL A 219 -13.08 -11.41 0.60
C VAL A 219 -12.95 -10.12 1.39
N ALA A 220 -13.92 -9.80 2.25
CA ALA A 220 -13.95 -8.53 2.97
C ALA A 220 -12.70 -8.30 3.85
N SER A 221 -12.17 -9.35 4.50
CA SER A 221 -10.95 -9.24 5.30
C SER A 221 -9.73 -8.98 4.44
N GLN A 222 -9.61 -9.65 3.29
CA GLN A 222 -8.49 -9.43 2.36
C GLN A 222 -8.56 -8.04 1.75
N GLU A 223 -9.75 -7.56 1.38
CA GLU A 223 -9.96 -6.22 0.82
C GLU A 223 -9.48 -5.13 1.77
N VAL A 224 -9.93 -5.15 3.03
CA VAL A 224 -9.48 -4.16 4.03
C VAL A 224 -7.99 -4.23 4.29
N ILE A 225 -7.42 -5.44 4.37
CA ILE A 225 -5.97 -5.62 4.56
C ILE A 225 -5.20 -5.04 3.38
N LYS A 226 -5.67 -5.31 2.15
CA LYS A 226 -5.11 -4.80 0.90
C LYS A 226 -5.08 -3.28 0.89
N GLU A 227 -6.19 -2.63 1.23
CA GLU A 227 -6.29 -1.18 1.20
C GLU A 227 -5.46 -0.53 2.31
N LEU A 228 -5.54 -1.02 3.54
CA LEU A 228 -4.72 -0.53 4.66
C LEU A 228 -3.22 -0.68 4.43
N GLY A 229 -2.82 -1.74 3.73
CA GLY A 229 -1.43 -2.04 3.42
C GLY A 229 -0.91 -1.32 2.19
N THR A 230 -1.76 -0.61 1.45
CA THR A 230 -1.44 -0.05 0.13
C THR A 230 -0.81 -1.09 -0.79
N ASN A 231 -1.42 -2.29 -0.84
CA ASN A 231 -0.84 -3.45 -1.51
C ASN A 231 -1.23 -3.55 -2.99
N GLY A 232 -2.51 -3.40 -3.30
CA GLY A 232 -3.08 -3.81 -4.59
C GLY A 232 -3.29 -5.33 -4.67
N GLY A 233 -3.52 -5.86 -5.87
CA GLY A 233 -4.02 -7.18 -6.05
C GLY A 233 -5.49 -7.29 -5.61
N GLY A 234 -6.07 -8.47 -5.58
CA GLY A 234 -7.46 -8.65 -5.14
C GLY A 234 -7.80 -10.12 -4.97
N TYR A 235 -8.90 -10.36 -4.28
CA TYR A 235 -9.49 -11.69 -4.23
C TYR A 235 -10.01 -12.09 -5.61
N PHE A 236 -10.70 -11.14 -6.26
CA PHE A 236 -11.19 -11.25 -7.63
C PHE A 236 -10.26 -10.54 -8.62
N ASN A 237 -10.25 -11.03 -9.86
CA ASN A 237 -9.50 -10.38 -10.94
C ASN A 237 -9.98 -8.95 -11.22
N ALA A 238 -11.29 -8.70 -11.07
CA ALA A 238 -11.86 -7.36 -11.21
C ALA A 238 -11.46 -6.39 -10.09
N ASN A 239 -10.81 -6.90 -9.03
CA ASN A 239 -10.33 -6.11 -7.90
C ASN A 239 -11.47 -5.32 -7.22
N SER A 240 -11.20 -4.14 -6.67
CA SER A 240 -12.21 -3.28 -6.02
C SER A 240 -13.33 -2.78 -6.97
N ALA A 241 -13.29 -3.13 -8.26
CA ALA A 241 -14.43 -2.98 -9.17
C ALA A 241 -15.48 -4.09 -8.96
N HIS A 242 -15.10 -5.22 -8.33
CA HIS A 242 -16.03 -6.32 -8.11
C HIS A 242 -17.06 -5.97 -7.03
N PRO A 243 -18.38 -6.20 -7.28
CA PRO A 243 -19.42 -5.85 -6.31
C PRO A 243 -19.31 -6.56 -4.96
N PHE A 244 -18.61 -7.69 -4.89
CA PHE A 244 -18.40 -8.44 -3.64
C PHE A 244 -17.16 -8.00 -2.86
N GLU A 245 -16.27 -7.23 -3.45
CA GLU A 245 -15.20 -6.52 -2.76
C GLU A 245 -15.70 -5.15 -2.31
N ASN A 246 -16.23 -4.35 -3.24
CA ASN A 246 -16.67 -2.97 -3.06
C ASN A 246 -18.14 -2.79 -3.50
N PRO A 247 -19.13 -3.10 -2.64
CA PRO A 247 -20.55 -3.16 -3.02
C PRO A 247 -21.18 -1.83 -3.43
N ASN A 248 -20.76 -0.69 -2.85
CA ASN A 248 -21.45 0.59 -3.01
C ASN A 248 -20.55 1.81 -2.77
N ALA A 249 -21.10 3.01 -2.93
CA ALA A 249 -20.35 4.26 -2.78
C ALA A 249 -19.76 4.48 -1.37
N TRP A 250 -20.36 3.91 -0.32
CA TRP A 250 -19.83 4.01 1.06
C TRP A 250 -18.61 3.13 1.24
N THR A 251 -18.61 1.93 0.67
CA THR A 251 -17.45 1.04 0.69
C THR A 251 -16.31 1.64 -0.11
N ASN A 252 -16.59 2.25 -1.26
CA ASN A 252 -15.60 2.95 -2.06
C ASN A 252 -14.92 4.10 -1.29
N MET A 253 -15.70 4.91 -0.55
CA MET A 253 -15.12 5.94 0.31
C MET A 253 -14.29 5.37 1.46
N LEU A 254 -14.76 4.24 2.04
CA LEU A 254 -14.02 3.54 3.09
C LEU A 254 -12.68 3.02 2.58
N GLU A 255 -12.65 2.42 1.40
CA GLU A 255 -11.43 1.91 0.77
C GLU A 255 -10.43 3.04 0.51
N ILE A 256 -10.85 4.15 -0.10
CA ILE A 256 -10.02 5.33 -0.31
C ILE A 256 -9.45 5.86 1.03
N PHE A 257 -10.30 5.91 2.07
CA PHE A 257 -9.85 6.30 3.41
C PHE A 257 -8.80 5.34 3.97
N LEU A 258 -9.00 4.02 3.82
CA LEU A 258 -8.06 3.00 4.30
C LEU A 258 -6.70 3.10 3.60
N ILE A 259 -6.69 3.35 2.29
CA ILE A 259 -5.44 3.58 1.52
C ILE A 259 -4.66 4.76 2.10
N LEU A 260 -5.32 5.87 2.40
CA LEU A 260 -4.65 7.13 2.74
C LEU A 260 -4.33 7.30 4.23
N VAL A 261 -5.08 6.66 5.13
CA VAL A 261 -5.07 6.98 6.56
C VAL A 261 -3.71 6.74 7.22
N ILE A 262 -3.02 5.64 6.89
CA ILE A 262 -1.69 5.33 7.45
C ILE A 262 -0.60 6.18 6.81
N PRO A 263 -0.44 6.26 5.46
CA PRO A 263 0.56 7.12 4.82
C PRO A 263 0.50 8.57 5.29
N VAL A 264 -0.70 9.16 5.32
CA VAL A 264 -0.92 10.52 5.79
C VAL A 264 -0.52 10.67 7.27
N SER A 265 -0.95 9.75 8.13
CA SER A 265 -0.68 9.80 9.58
C SER A 265 0.80 9.53 9.92
N LEU A 266 1.54 8.83 9.08
CA LEU A 266 2.99 8.61 9.26
C LEU A 266 3.79 9.91 9.22
N THR A 267 3.35 10.94 8.50
CA THR A 267 4.00 12.26 8.52
C THR A 267 3.90 12.92 9.89
N ARG A 268 2.76 12.76 10.59
CA ARG A 268 2.59 13.20 11.97
C ARG A 268 3.45 12.38 12.93
N THR A 269 3.52 11.06 12.71
CA THR A 269 4.40 10.17 13.47
C THR A 269 5.85 10.62 13.38
N PHE A 270 6.32 10.93 12.17
CA PHE A 270 7.64 11.50 11.92
C PHE A 270 7.87 12.76 12.74
N GLY A 271 7.03 13.79 12.58
CA GLY A 271 7.16 15.05 13.29
C GLY A 271 7.18 14.89 14.81
N LYS A 272 6.38 13.95 15.34
CA LYS A 272 6.34 13.64 16.77
C LYS A 272 7.62 12.97 17.27
N MET A 273 8.14 12.00 16.51
CA MET A 273 9.33 11.23 16.90
C MET A 273 10.62 12.04 16.78
N VAL A 274 10.72 12.99 15.85
CA VAL A 274 11.88 13.89 15.73
C VAL A 274 11.82 15.07 16.71
N GLY A 275 10.70 15.26 17.40
CA GLY A 275 10.49 16.33 18.39
C GLY A 275 10.07 17.68 17.79
N ASP A 276 9.78 17.73 16.49
CA ASP A 276 9.29 18.93 15.78
C ASP A 276 8.13 18.57 14.86
N THR A 277 6.92 18.83 15.33
CA THR A 277 5.70 18.53 14.59
C THR A 277 5.53 19.38 13.33
N ARG A 278 6.23 20.53 13.21
CA ARG A 278 6.20 21.37 12.01
C ARG A 278 6.82 20.64 10.82
N GLN A 279 7.83 19.79 11.05
CA GLN A 279 8.43 18.96 10.01
C GLN A 279 7.41 17.97 9.41
N GLY A 280 6.59 17.35 10.25
CA GLY A 280 5.51 16.47 9.79
C GLY A 280 4.48 17.20 8.92
N TRP A 281 4.10 18.42 9.33
CA TRP A 281 3.19 19.25 8.54
C TRP A 281 3.81 19.72 7.22
N ALA A 282 5.10 20.06 7.19
CA ALA A 282 5.79 20.47 5.98
C ALA A 282 5.84 19.33 4.96
N VAL A 283 6.16 18.10 5.41
CA VAL A 283 6.14 16.90 4.56
C VAL A 283 4.73 16.64 4.03
N LEU A 284 3.72 16.66 4.90
CA LEU A 284 2.33 16.47 4.49
C LEU A 284 1.88 17.54 3.49
N ALA A 285 2.26 18.82 3.70
CA ALA A 285 1.89 19.90 2.78
C ALA A 285 2.50 19.70 1.38
N ALA A 286 3.77 19.28 1.30
CA ALA A 286 4.40 18.97 0.02
C ALA A 286 3.70 17.81 -0.70
N MET A 287 3.39 16.73 0.03
CA MET A 287 2.60 15.61 -0.50
C MET A 287 1.21 16.05 -0.97
N ALA A 288 0.52 16.86 -0.17
CA ALA A 288 -0.83 17.33 -0.47
C ALA A 288 -0.88 18.20 -1.74
N VAL A 289 0.13 19.05 -1.96
CA VAL A 289 0.21 19.87 -3.20
C VAL A 289 0.26 18.97 -4.43
N LEU A 290 1.11 17.95 -4.44
CA LEU A 290 1.21 17.02 -5.56
C LEU A 290 -0.10 16.23 -5.74
N TYR A 291 -0.63 15.67 -4.65
CA TYR A 291 -1.85 14.88 -4.66
C TYR A 291 -3.07 15.66 -5.19
N PHE A 292 -3.32 16.85 -4.63
CA PHE A 292 -4.47 17.65 -5.04
C PHE A 292 -4.31 18.26 -6.44
N SER A 293 -3.08 18.51 -6.89
CA SER A 293 -2.81 18.93 -8.26
C SER A 293 -3.22 17.84 -9.26
N SER A 294 -2.81 16.60 -9.02
CA SER A 294 -3.21 15.45 -9.82
C SER A 294 -4.72 15.25 -9.78
N LEU A 295 -5.30 15.22 -8.58
CA LEU A 295 -6.75 15.06 -8.42
C LEU A 295 -7.55 16.10 -9.22
N ALA A 296 -7.13 17.36 -9.19
CA ALA A 296 -7.78 18.42 -9.94
C ALA A 296 -7.70 18.17 -11.46
N VAL A 297 -6.56 17.76 -11.98
CA VAL A 297 -6.36 17.46 -13.41
C VAL A 297 -7.22 16.27 -13.83
N VAL A 298 -7.16 15.15 -13.12
CA VAL A 298 -7.89 13.93 -13.47
C VAL A 298 -9.41 14.17 -13.40
N MET A 299 -9.91 14.75 -12.30
CA MET A 299 -11.35 15.00 -12.15
C MET A 299 -11.88 16.00 -13.17
N SER A 300 -11.15 17.06 -13.48
CA SER A 300 -11.56 18.03 -14.50
C SER A 300 -11.55 17.44 -15.90
N SER A 301 -10.57 16.59 -16.21
CA SER A 301 -10.47 15.91 -17.49
C SER A 301 -11.62 14.93 -17.70
N GLU A 302 -11.92 14.07 -16.69
CA GLU A 302 -12.98 13.07 -16.77
C GLU A 302 -14.40 13.66 -16.81
N THR A 303 -14.59 14.87 -16.29
CA THR A 303 -15.87 15.58 -16.34
C THR A 303 -15.99 16.54 -17.53
N SER A 304 -14.98 16.63 -18.39
CA SER A 304 -14.99 17.50 -19.57
C SER A 304 -16.00 17.03 -20.61
N LEU A 305 -16.47 17.96 -21.47
CA LEU A 305 -17.36 17.63 -22.59
C LEU A 305 -16.74 16.59 -23.54
N ALA A 306 -15.43 16.63 -23.74
CA ALA A 306 -14.72 15.68 -24.59
C ALA A 306 -14.76 14.26 -24.01
N ALA A 307 -14.56 14.10 -22.71
CA ALA A 307 -14.71 12.82 -22.02
C ALA A 307 -16.16 12.30 -22.08
N PHE A 308 -17.13 13.19 -21.94
CA PHE A 308 -18.55 12.81 -22.01
C PHE A 308 -18.98 12.38 -23.42
N GLN A 309 -18.46 13.01 -24.46
CA GLN A 309 -18.70 12.64 -25.86
C GLN A 309 -17.98 11.34 -26.25
N GLY A 310 -16.87 11.02 -25.60
CA GLY A 310 -16.09 9.80 -25.80
C GLY A 310 -16.53 8.60 -24.95
N GLY A 311 -17.63 8.69 -24.19
CA GLY A 311 -18.11 7.59 -23.34
C GLY A 311 -17.51 7.61 -21.92
N GLY A 312 -17.69 8.72 -21.19
CA GLY A 312 -17.09 8.94 -19.85
C GLY A 312 -17.35 7.88 -18.77
N MET A 313 -18.25 6.92 -19.02
CA MET A 313 -18.52 5.77 -18.15
C MET A 313 -17.81 4.48 -18.61
N GLU A 314 -17.15 4.49 -19.77
CA GLU A 314 -16.41 3.32 -20.21
C GLU A 314 -15.34 2.93 -19.18
N GLY A 315 -15.25 1.64 -18.87
CA GLY A 315 -14.33 1.11 -17.88
C GLY A 315 -14.58 1.56 -16.44
N LYS A 316 -15.73 2.17 -16.14
CA LYS A 316 -16.13 2.62 -14.79
C LYS A 316 -17.41 1.93 -14.36
N GLU A 317 -17.50 1.64 -13.06
CA GLU A 317 -18.69 1.04 -12.48
C GLU A 317 -19.82 2.08 -12.34
N TYR A 318 -20.99 1.76 -12.91
CA TYR A 318 -22.16 2.65 -12.86
C TYR A 318 -22.60 3.01 -11.43
N ARG A 319 -22.47 2.06 -10.49
CA ARG A 319 -22.81 2.26 -9.08
C ARG A 319 -21.91 3.27 -8.37
N LEU A 320 -20.69 3.48 -8.86
CA LEU A 320 -19.71 4.42 -8.27
C LEU A 320 -19.75 5.76 -8.99
N GLY A 321 -19.77 5.76 -10.33
CA GLY A 321 -19.79 6.96 -11.16
C GLY A 321 -18.40 7.55 -11.42
N VAL A 322 -18.35 8.59 -12.26
CA VAL A 322 -17.10 9.16 -12.77
C VAL A 322 -16.21 9.78 -11.69
N LEU A 323 -16.76 10.65 -10.84
CA LEU A 323 -15.97 11.40 -9.86
C LEU A 323 -15.38 10.51 -8.75
N PRO A 324 -16.15 9.61 -8.12
CA PRO A 324 -15.58 8.67 -7.14
C PRO A 324 -14.54 7.73 -7.74
N SER A 325 -14.75 7.22 -8.96
CA SER A 325 -13.75 6.39 -9.64
C SER A 325 -12.47 7.19 -9.95
N SER A 326 -12.59 8.44 -10.38
CA SER A 326 -11.43 9.33 -10.59
C SER A 326 -10.66 9.58 -9.28
N PHE A 327 -11.38 9.73 -8.17
CA PHE A 327 -10.78 9.91 -6.85
C PHE A 327 -10.05 8.64 -6.39
N PHE A 328 -10.65 7.46 -6.61
CA PHE A 328 -10.01 6.18 -6.34
C PHE A 328 -8.75 6.00 -7.20
N ALA A 329 -8.85 6.26 -8.51
CA ALA A 329 -7.74 6.11 -9.45
C ALA A 329 -6.52 6.97 -9.06
N VAL A 330 -6.71 8.25 -8.73
CA VAL A 330 -5.63 9.11 -8.23
C VAL A 330 -5.08 8.60 -6.91
N THR A 331 -5.95 8.17 -6.00
CA THR A 331 -5.53 7.67 -4.69
C THR A 331 -4.63 6.45 -4.84
N THR A 332 -5.06 5.46 -5.61
CA THR A 332 -4.33 4.21 -5.77
C THR A 332 -3.01 4.38 -6.53
N THR A 333 -2.96 5.28 -7.52
CA THR A 333 -1.73 5.55 -8.28
C THR A 333 -0.72 6.37 -7.48
N MET A 334 -1.18 7.39 -6.76
CA MET A 334 -0.32 8.24 -5.91
C MET A 334 0.20 7.54 -4.65
N THR A 335 -0.33 6.36 -4.34
CA THR A 335 0.15 5.52 -3.22
C THR A 335 0.82 4.24 -3.69
N SER A 336 0.95 4.04 -5.00
CA SER A 336 1.43 2.78 -5.61
C SER A 336 0.67 1.55 -5.10
N THR A 337 -0.60 1.70 -4.73
CA THR A 337 -1.42 0.61 -4.17
C THR A 337 -1.72 -0.44 -5.23
N GLY A 338 -2.24 -0.03 -6.38
CA GLY A 338 -2.60 -0.93 -7.48
C GLY A 338 -4.00 -1.54 -7.36
N ALA A 339 -4.75 -1.27 -6.29
CA ALA A 339 -6.17 -1.55 -6.23
C ALA A 339 -6.92 -0.68 -7.27
N VAL A 340 -7.96 -1.22 -7.91
CA VAL A 340 -8.69 -0.50 -8.96
C VAL A 340 -10.19 -0.73 -8.84
N ASP A 341 -10.95 0.35 -8.91
CA ASP A 341 -12.41 0.33 -9.04
C ASP A 341 -12.88 0.65 -10.47
N SER A 342 -11.93 0.92 -11.36
CA SER A 342 -12.16 1.33 -12.74
C SER A 342 -10.97 0.99 -13.63
N PHE A 343 -11.19 0.86 -14.92
CA PHE A 343 -10.15 0.49 -15.89
C PHE A 343 -9.40 1.73 -16.37
N HIS A 344 -8.18 1.94 -15.88
CA HIS A 344 -7.41 3.17 -16.12
C HIS A 344 -7.10 3.46 -17.60
N SER A 345 -7.04 2.44 -18.45
CA SER A 345 -6.84 2.63 -19.90
C SER A 345 -8.05 3.24 -20.61
N SER A 346 -9.22 3.26 -19.97
CA SER A 346 -10.45 3.89 -20.50
C SER A 346 -10.62 5.35 -20.09
N TYR A 347 -9.67 5.89 -19.32
CA TYR A 347 -9.69 7.30 -18.95
C TYR A 347 -9.35 8.21 -20.14
N HIS A 348 -9.85 9.44 -20.11
CA HIS A 348 -9.46 10.45 -21.08
C HIS A 348 -7.94 10.58 -21.17
N PRO A 349 -7.33 10.81 -22.36
CA PRO A 349 -5.87 10.77 -22.53
C PRO A 349 -5.08 11.62 -21.53
N LEU A 350 -5.58 12.82 -21.19
CA LEU A 350 -4.93 13.69 -20.19
C LEU A 350 -4.99 13.08 -18.79
N ALA A 351 -6.14 12.51 -18.41
CA ALA A 351 -6.29 11.84 -17.13
C ALA A 351 -5.43 10.58 -17.07
N GLY A 352 -5.45 9.72 -18.10
CA GLY A 352 -4.59 8.53 -18.18
C GLY A 352 -3.10 8.87 -18.13
N GLY A 353 -2.68 9.93 -18.85
CA GLY A 353 -1.31 10.44 -18.77
C GLY A 353 -0.93 10.93 -17.37
N MET A 354 -1.87 11.58 -16.65
CA MET A 354 -1.67 12.00 -15.27
C MET A 354 -1.55 10.82 -14.31
N LEU A 355 -2.37 9.76 -14.47
CA LEU A 355 -2.26 8.54 -13.66
C LEU A 355 -0.91 7.82 -13.87
N ILE A 356 -0.32 7.87 -15.08
CA ILE A 356 1.04 7.36 -15.32
C ILE A 356 2.08 8.19 -14.56
N LEU A 357 1.94 9.52 -14.58
CA LEU A 357 2.80 10.41 -13.80
C LEU A 357 2.64 10.16 -12.29
N ASP A 358 1.42 9.94 -11.83
CA ASP A 358 1.12 9.59 -10.44
C ASP A 358 1.84 8.32 -10.00
N MET A 359 1.88 7.28 -10.84
CA MET A 359 2.65 6.06 -10.56
C MET A 359 4.16 6.34 -10.42
N MET A 360 4.71 7.30 -11.18
CA MET A 360 6.11 7.72 -11.00
C MET A 360 6.35 8.41 -9.65
N LEU A 361 5.33 9.08 -9.10
CA LEU A 361 5.35 9.77 -7.81
C LEU A 361 4.80 8.93 -6.65
N GLY A 362 4.29 7.74 -6.92
CA GLY A 362 3.56 6.90 -5.97
C GLY A 362 4.37 6.40 -4.78
N GLU A 363 5.71 6.54 -4.83
CA GLU A 363 6.59 6.22 -3.69
C GLU A 363 6.91 7.46 -2.82
N ILE A 364 6.33 8.62 -3.12
CA ILE A 364 6.64 9.86 -2.39
C ILE A 364 5.43 10.72 -2.03
N SER A 365 4.26 10.57 -2.69
CA SER A 365 3.18 11.57 -2.52
C SER A 365 1.75 11.02 -2.68
N PRO A 366 1.05 10.69 -1.59
CA PRO A 366 1.55 10.46 -0.22
C PRO A 366 2.36 9.19 -0.09
N GLY A 367 2.39 8.38 -1.16
CA GLY A 367 3.12 7.13 -1.24
C GLY A 367 2.48 5.99 -0.45
N GLY A 368 3.03 4.79 -0.59
CA GLY A 368 2.59 3.61 0.13
C GLY A 368 2.89 3.66 1.63
N VAL A 369 2.35 2.72 2.35
CA VAL A 369 2.53 2.55 3.80
C VAL A 369 4.02 2.37 4.14
N GLY A 370 4.64 3.40 4.68
CA GLY A 370 6.07 3.49 4.94
C GLY A 370 6.85 4.10 3.78
N THR A 371 6.70 3.59 2.55
CA THR A 371 7.47 4.04 1.36
C THR A 371 7.28 5.52 1.09
N GLY A 372 6.06 6.02 1.14
CA GLY A 372 5.77 7.43 0.95
C GLY A 372 6.56 8.33 1.86
N LEU A 373 6.60 8.01 3.15
CA LEU A 373 7.34 8.82 4.10
C LEU A 373 8.85 8.77 3.85
N TYR A 374 9.45 7.57 3.73
CA TYR A 374 10.90 7.52 3.56
C TYR A 374 11.34 7.98 2.17
N GLY A 375 10.55 7.77 1.12
CA GLY A 375 10.79 8.33 -0.21
C GLY A 375 10.81 9.86 -0.20
N MET A 376 9.78 10.49 0.38
CA MET A 376 9.72 11.95 0.53
C MET A 376 10.86 12.49 1.39
N LEU A 377 11.27 11.78 2.44
CA LEU A 377 12.42 12.20 3.26
C LEU A 377 13.74 12.13 2.48
N MET A 378 13.93 11.15 1.58
CA MET A 378 15.10 11.11 0.71
C MET A 378 15.14 12.31 -0.24
N ILE A 379 14.00 12.66 -0.85
CA ILE A 379 13.89 13.86 -1.70
C ILE A 379 14.12 15.14 -0.87
N ALA A 380 13.61 15.22 0.35
CA ALA A 380 13.84 16.36 1.24
C ALA A 380 15.34 16.52 1.59
N LEU A 381 16.06 15.41 1.86
CA LEU A 381 17.50 15.44 2.11
C LEU A 381 18.27 15.95 0.90
N LEU A 382 17.91 15.48 -0.30
CA LEU A 382 18.53 15.94 -1.55
C LEU A 382 18.26 17.44 -1.77
N SER A 383 17.02 17.87 -1.58
CA SER A 383 16.61 19.28 -1.74
C SER A 383 17.38 20.21 -0.80
N VAL A 384 17.48 19.84 0.48
CA VAL A 384 18.25 20.60 1.49
C VAL A 384 19.73 20.65 1.13
N PHE A 385 20.29 19.56 0.63
CA PHE A 385 21.69 19.51 0.20
C PHE A 385 21.95 20.45 -0.98
N VAL A 386 21.15 20.36 -2.04
CA VAL A 386 21.29 21.21 -3.23
C VAL A 386 21.08 22.69 -2.86
N ALA A 387 20.02 23.01 -2.12
CA ALA A 387 19.74 24.37 -1.67
C ALA A 387 20.88 24.94 -0.79
N GLY A 388 21.44 24.13 0.11
CA GLY A 388 22.57 24.51 0.96
C GLY A 388 23.80 24.88 0.13
N LEU A 389 24.14 24.04 -0.87
CA LEU A 389 25.25 24.31 -1.77
C LEU A 389 25.05 25.59 -2.62
N MET A 390 23.83 25.81 -3.12
CA MET A 390 23.50 27.00 -3.92
C MET A 390 23.67 28.31 -3.12
N VAL A 391 23.43 28.26 -1.80
CA VAL A 391 23.57 29.45 -0.93
C VAL A 391 24.95 29.54 -0.25
N GLY A 392 25.85 28.59 -0.55
CA GLY A 392 27.19 28.54 0.06
C GLY A 392 27.20 28.21 1.54
N ARG A 393 26.16 27.54 2.05
CA ARG A 393 26.04 27.10 3.44
C ARG A 393 26.20 25.59 3.56
N THR A 394 26.72 25.12 4.70
CA THR A 394 26.76 23.70 5.02
C THR A 394 25.33 23.15 5.11
N PRO A 395 24.95 22.17 4.28
CA PRO A 395 23.61 21.58 4.34
C PRO A 395 23.37 20.87 5.67
N GLU A 396 22.26 21.19 6.33
CA GLU A 396 21.87 20.56 7.60
C GLU A 396 20.38 20.22 7.59
N TYR A 397 20.04 19.03 8.06
CA TYR A 397 18.66 18.62 8.27
C TYR A 397 18.46 18.05 9.68
N LEU A 398 17.48 18.53 10.40
CA LEU A 398 17.19 18.15 11.80
C LEU A 398 18.42 18.29 12.73
N GLY A 399 19.27 19.28 12.47
CA GLY A 399 20.51 19.52 13.23
C GLY A 399 21.64 18.54 12.96
N LYS A 400 21.55 17.80 11.85
CA LYS A 400 22.63 16.93 11.34
C LYS A 400 23.16 17.46 10.02
N ARG A 401 24.49 17.51 9.90
CA ARG A 401 25.14 17.82 8.63
C ARG A 401 24.90 16.73 7.63
N ILE A 402 24.62 17.11 6.39
CA ILE A 402 24.46 16.22 5.25
C ILE A 402 25.76 16.28 4.46
N GLY A 403 26.53 15.21 4.52
CA GLY A 403 27.80 15.09 3.81
C GLY A 403 27.68 14.30 2.51
N VAL A 404 28.81 14.13 1.83
CA VAL A 404 28.90 13.35 0.58
C VAL A 404 28.43 11.91 0.78
N SER A 405 28.78 11.28 1.90
CA SER A 405 28.39 9.89 2.21
C SER A 405 26.87 9.69 2.27
N GLU A 406 26.16 10.65 2.90
CA GLU A 406 24.69 10.61 3.01
C GLU A 406 24.05 10.79 1.63
N ILE A 407 24.51 11.78 0.87
CA ILE A 407 23.98 12.07 -0.46
C ILE A 407 24.26 10.95 -1.46
N THR A 408 25.43 10.33 -1.41
CA THR A 408 25.70 9.13 -2.25
C THR A 408 24.65 8.05 -2.01
N LYS A 409 24.27 7.77 -0.76
CA LYS A 409 23.24 6.78 -0.43
C LYS A 409 21.85 7.22 -0.88
N VAL A 410 21.51 8.50 -0.73
CA VAL A 410 20.26 9.08 -1.24
C VAL A 410 20.19 8.97 -2.76
N SER A 411 21.26 9.29 -3.46
CA SER A 411 21.34 9.16 -4.93
C SER A 411 21.18 7.71 -5.38
N LEU A 412 21.85 6.76 -4.70
CA LEU A 412 21.72 5.35 -4.99
C LEU A 412 20.25 4.87 -4.76
N TYR A 413 19.61 5.30 -3.67
CA TYR A 413 18.21 5.00 -3.41
C TYR A 413 17.29 5.48 -4.55
N ILE A 414 17.47 6.73 -5.00
CA ILE A 414 16.66 7.31 -6.08
C ILE A 414 16.89 6.57 -7.41
N LEU A 415 18.13 6.09 -7.66
CA LEU A 415 18.49 5.40 -8.90
C LEU A 415 18.00 3.94 -8.96
N VAL A 416 17.65 3.30 -7.85
CA VAL A 416 17.20 1.89 -7.83
C VAL A 416 16.02 1.66 -8.75
N MET A 417 14.97 2.47 -8.64
CA MET A 417 13.75 2.31 -9.45
C MET A 417 13.99 2.54 -10.95
N PRO A 418 14.56 3.68 -11.39
CA PRO A 418 14.84 3.89 -12.81
C PRO A 418 15.74 2.81 -13.42
N THR A 419 16.74 2.33 -12.69
CA THR A 419 17.63 1.27 -13.18
C THR A 419 16.90 -0.04 -13.36
N SER A 420 16.08 -0.44 -12.40
CA SER A 420 15.30 -1.68 -12.46
C SER A 420 14.28 -1.64 -13.60
N VAL A 421 13.56 -0.54 -13.75
CA VAL A 421 12.55 -0.36 -14.82
C VAL A 421 13.21 -0.35 -16.20
N SER A 422 14.34 0.36 -16.37
CA SER A 422 15.10 0.38 -17.62
C SER A 422 15.58 -1.02 -18.02
N TYR A 423 16.07 -1.80 -17.06
CA TYR A 423 16.49 -3.19 -17.32
C TYR A 423 15.32 -4.07 -17.77
N THR A 424 14.16 -3.94 -17.15
CA THR A 424 12.95 -4.69 -17.55
C THR A 424 12.51 -4.34 -18.97
N HIS A 425 12.53 -3.05 -19.35
CA HIS A 425 12.16 -2.61 -20.70
C HIS A 425 13.15 -3.08 -21.76
N LEU A 426 14.45 -3.05 -21.48
CA LEU A 426 15.47 -3.57 -22.41
C LEU A 426 15.24 -5.03 -22.72
N ARG A 427 14.99 -5.89 -21.71
CA ARG A 427 14.69 -7.30 -21.91
C ARG A 427 13.38 -7.56 -22.67
N ALA A 428 12.35 -6.76 -22.44
CA ALA A 428 11.08 -6.90 -23.17
C ALA A 428 11.23 -6.63 -24.67
N HIS A 429 12.16 -5.77 -25.08
CA HIS A 429 12.46 -5.54 -26.50
C HIS A 429 13.25 -6.68 -27.13
N GLU A 430 14.18 -7.31 -26.42
CA GLU A 430 14.94 -8.46 -26.93
C GLU A 430 14.06 -9.68 -27.20
N THR A 431 13.06 -9.93 -26.35
CA THR A 431 12.11 -11.05 -26.55
C THR A 431 11.16 -10.83 -27.71
N ARG A 432 10.84 -9.60 -28.10
CA ARG A 432 10.03 -9.30 -29.31
C ARG A 432 10.81 -9.41 -30.61
N GLY A 433 12.14 -9.30 -30.58
CA GLY A 433 13.00 -9.46 -31.77
C GLY A 433 13.27 -10.92 -32.18
N ASN A 434 12.92 -11.89 -31.32
CA ASN A 434 13.15 -13.32 -31.54
C ASN A 434 11.84 -14.12 -31.76
N LEU A 435 10.72 -13.45 -31.95
CA LEU A 435 9.44 -14.01 -32.41
C LEU A 435 9.12 -13.49 -33.81
#